data_fc047b93453cad21b5edd6104328bc56
#
_entry.id   fc047b93453cad21b5edd6104328bc56
#
_cell.length_a   1.000
_cell.length_b   1.000
_cell.length_c   1.000
_cell.angle_alpha   90.00
_cell.angle_beta   90.00
_cell.angle_gamma   90.00
#
_symmetry.space_group_name_H-M   'P 1'
#
loop_
_entity.id
_entity.type
_entity.pdbx_description
1 polymer ?
#
loop_
_entity_poly.entity_id
_entity_poly.type
_entity_poly.pdbx_seq_one_letter_code
_entity_poly.pdbx_strand_id
1 'polypeptide(L)'
;VDRRVSSLKRAKESGMHVVLLGNSIEGYKPDAFVKFSDAQTIGKLQAEKMVSKLKLDKASKDNPKYIEVLLPYTAVDEKGNANDSTFAQEAFRGIWQVLGSYYQKGVVESPSGTLDGKSTENDWQAVAYDAAKEGSTAKVLDKRLAKTDGQSTLTRIDGIITMNDYIASEVVKELDDLGYTGSAADINPQITISGIVGNITGKKDLSRDAVPDPIKSPENDNANDSSSSDDDADEDTSASDKDRDSQWPLVTGYGAYVSNIPSIVNGKQWMTGMEDRQTIATDIAQACAKLNKDEALNSMPSIRNSEVGGVKKIPTISEPLLAVSAGNLKSALIDPGYISLADAGL
;
A
#
# COMPACT_ATOMS: atom_id res chain seq x y z
N VAL A 1 -37.63 -12.02 3.05
CA VAL A 1 -37.24 -10.74 3.70
C VAL A 1 -36.18 -11.05 4.75
N ASP A 2 -35.03 -10.40 4.66
CA ASP A 2 -33.93 -10.58 5.62
C ASP A 2 -34.45 -10.20 7.03
N ARG A 3 -34.30 -11.12 7.99
CA ARG A 3 -34.72 -10.90 9.40
C ARG A 3 -34.09 -9.64 10.01
N ARG A 4 -32.86 -9.28 9.55
CA ARG A 4 -32.17 -8.06 9.96
C ARG A 4 -32.95 -6.81 9.60
N VAL A 5 -33.49 -6.75 8.36
CA VAL A 5 -34.30 -5.61 7.88
C VAL A 5 -35.50 -5.38 8.79
N SER A 6 -36.22 -6.43 9.13
CA SER A 6 -37.40 -6.33 10.01
C SER A 6 -37.05 -5.82 11.41
N SER A 7 -35.95 -6.28 11.97
CA SER A 7 -35.46 -5.84 13.30
C SER A 7 -35.04 -4.36 13.30
N LEU A 8 -34.30 -3.94 12.26
CA LEU A 8 -33.85 -2.55 12.11
C LEU A 8 -35.00 -1.58 11.84
N LYS A 9 -36.04 -2.01 11.09
CA LYS A 9 -37.26 -1.22 10.91
C LYS A 9 -37.95 -0.97 12.22
N ARG A 10 -38.12 -2.01 13.06
CA ARG A 10 -38.71 -1.86 14.41
C ARG A 10 -37.89 -0.91 15.30
N ALA A 11 -36.58 -0.99 15.23
CA ALA A 11 -35.72 -0.05 15.96
C ALA A 11 -35.98 1.41 15.54
N LYS A 12 -36.08 1.68 14.24
CA LYS A 12 -36.43 3.02 13.73
C LYS A 12 -37.84 3.45 14.14
N GLU A 13 -38.82 2.57 14.09
CA GLU A 13 -40.20 2.84 14.55
C GLU A 13 -40.26 3.15 16.05
N SER A 14 -39.27 2.69 16.82
CA SER A 14 -39.11 3.01 18.24
C SER A 14 -38.31 4.31 18.51
N GLY A 15 -38.03 5.10 17.45
CA GLY A 15 -37.28 6.35 17.55
C GLY A 15 -35.76 6.21 17.57
N MET A 16 -35.21 5.02 17.27
CA MET A 16 -33.76 4.82 17.20
C MET A 16 -33.24 5.20 15.82
N HIS A 17 -32.06 5.84 15.79
CA HIS A 17 -31.29 6.01 14.56
C HIS A 17 -30.45 4.78 14.28
N VAL A 18 -30.30 4.46 12.98
CA VAL A 18 -29.54 3.31 12.51
C VAL A 18 -28.41 3.77 11.59
N VAL A 19 -27.18 3.56 12.02
CA VAL A 19 -25.97 3.76 11.23
C VAL A 19 -25.38 2.40 10.89
N LEU A 20 -25.20 2.12 9.60
CA LEU A 20 -24.55 0.89 9.14
C LEU A 20 -23.06 1.14 8.90
N LEU A 21 -22.23 0.19 9.29
CA LEU A 21 -20.76 0.27 9.22
C LEU A 21 -20.23 -0.83 8.29
N GLY A 22 -19.55 -0.44 7.21
CA GLY A 22 -18.84 -1.32 6.29
C GLY A 22 -19.73 -2.12 5.35
N ASN A 23 -20.77 -2.79 5.86
CA ASN A 23 -21.64 -3.67 5.07
C ASN A 23 -23.04 -3.07 4.91
N SER A 24 -23.50 -3.01 3.67
CA SER A 24 -24.88 -2.63 3.36
C SER A 24 -25.85 -3.79 3.56
N ILE A 25 -27.13 -3.45 3.68
CA ILE A 25 -28.23 -4.43 3.66
C ILE A 25 -29.12 -4.06 2.48
N GLU A 26 -29.36 -5.02 1.59
CA GLU A 26 -30.13 -4.83 0.38
C GLU A 26 -31.55 -4.31 0.68
N GLY A 27 -31.94 -3.24 0.01
CA GLY A 27 -33.24 -2.61 0.17
C GLY A 27 -33.47 -1.91 1.53
N TYR A 28 -32.49 -1.81 2.40
CA TYR A 28 -32.60 -1.11 3.68
C TYR A 28 -32.04 0.31 3.61
N LYS A 29 -32.81 1.27 4.10
CA LYS A 29 -32.42 2.68 4.21
C LYS A 29 -31.95 3.03 5.62
N PRO A 30 -30.64 3.05 5.91
CA PRO A 30 -30.09 3.54 7.18
C PRO A 30 -30.20 5.08 7.25
N ASP A 31 -29.99 5.64 8.43
CA ASP A 31 -29.87 7.10 8.60
C ASP A 31 -28.51 7.62 8.14
N ALA A 32 -27.46 6.79 8.29
CA ALA A 32 -26.16 7.00 7.68
C ALA A 32 -25.47 5.66 7.38
N PHE A 33 -24.51 5.69 6.48
CA PHE A 33 -23.63 4.57 6.14
C PHE A 33 -22.17 5.00 6.27
N VAL A 34 -21.33 4.14 6.80
CA VAL A 34 -19.88 4.34 6.87
C VAL A 34 -19.22 3.43 5.86
N LYS A 35 -18.61 4.01 4.84
CA LYS A 35 -17.92 3.29 3.77
C LYS A 35 -16.43 3.25 4.06
N PHE A 36 -15.85 2.05 4.15
CA PHE A 36 -14.40 1.83 4.08
C PHE A 36 -13.94 1.73 2.63
N SER A 37 -12.64 1.85 2.41
CA SER A 37 -12.04 1.70 1.09
C SER A 37 -12.32 0.31 0.53
N ASP A 38 -12.72 0.27 -0.73
CA ASP A 38 -12.92 -0.97 -1.46
C ASP A 38 -11.60 -1.49 -2.05
N ALA A 39 -11.61 -2.72 -2.53
CA ALA A 39 -10.45 -3.38 -3.11
C ALA A 39 -9.85 -2.58 -4.28
N GLN A 40 -10.70 -1.97 -5.10
CA GLN A 40 -10.27 -1.13 -6.23
C GLN A 40 -9.50 0.10 -5.74
N THR A 41 -9.98 0.78 -4.71
CA THR A 41 -9.31 1.93 -4.09
C THR A 41 -7.95 1.54 -3.51
N ILE A 42 -7.88 0.38 -2.84
CA ILE A 42 -6.62 -0.13 -2.26
C ILE A 42 -5.58 -0.41 -3.35
N GLY A 43 -5.97 -1.12 -4.42
CA GLY A 43 -5.09 -1.40 -5.55
C GLY A 43 -4.64 -0.13 -6.27
N LYS A 44 -5.58 0.78 -6.49
CA LYS A 44 -5.32 2.08 -7.12
C LYS A 44 -4.31 2.92 -6.33
N LEU A 45 -4.48 3.03 -4.99
CA LEU A 45 -3.55 3.78 -4.15
C LEU A 45 -2.12 3.27 -4.29
N GLN A 46 -1.91 1.95 -4.16
CA GLN A 46 -0.59 1.36 -4.26
C GLN A 46 0.05 1.63 -5.62
N ALA A 47 -0.71 1.49 -6.69
CA ALA A 47 -0.25 1.77 -8.05
C ALA A 47 0.08 3.25 -8.28
N GLU A 48 -0.77 4.19 -7.83
CA GLU A 48 -0.52 5.63 -7.94
C GLU A 48 0.76 6.06 -7.21
N LYS A 49 0.99 5.51 -6.02
CA LYS A 49 2.22 5.78 -5.27
C LYS A 49 3.44 5.20 -5.97
N MET A 50 3.32 4.01 -6.56
CA MET A 50 4.39 3.40 -7.36
C MET A 50 4.73 4.27 -8.60
N VAL A 51 3.73 4.73 -9.36
CA VAL A 51 3.91 5.65 -10.49
C VAL A 51 4.67 6.90 -10.08
N SER A 52 4.25 7.52 -8.99
CA SER A 52 4.87 8.75 -8.48
C SER A 52 6.32 8.52 -8.03
N LYS A 53 6.58 7.47 -7.26
CA LYS A 53 7.90 7.19 -6.69
C LYS A 53 8.91 6.75 -7.74
N LEU A 54 8.51 5.91 -8.67
CA LEU A 54 9.34 5.46 -9.79
C LEU A 54 9.38 6.46 -10.95
N LYS A 55 8.61 7.56 -10.86
CA LYS A 55 8.50 8.60 -11.91
C LYS A 55 8.20 7.99 -13.28
N LEU A 56 7.21 7.10 -13.34
CA LEU A 56 6.90 6.34 -14.55
C LEU A 56 6.55 7.22 -15.76
N ASP A 57 6.07 8.45 -15.54
CA ASP A 57 5.83 9.42 -16.60
C ASP A 57 7.12 9.86 -17.33
N LYS A 58 8.28 9.63 -16.70
CA LYS A 58 9.61 9.93 -17.28
C LYS A 58 10.35 8.68 -17.71
N ALA A 59 9.80 7.49 -17.46
CA ALA A 59 10.39 6.23 -17.90
C ALA A 59 10.28 6.06 -19.42
N SER A 60 11.20 5.28 -20.01
CA SER A 60 11.23 5.00 -21.44
C SER A 60 11.29 3.51 -21.71
N LYS A 61 11.00 3.10 -22.94
CA LYS A 61 11.15 1.69 -23.36
C LYS A 61 12.60 1.21 -23.34
N ASP A 62 13.55 2.12 -23.50
CA ASP A 62 14.98 1.78 -23.50
C ASP A 62 15.51 1.55 -22.07
N ASN A 63 14.78 2.05 -21.06
CA ASN A 63 15.06 1.82 -19.65
C ASN A 63 13.74 1.63 -18.88
N PRO A 64 13.06 0.50 -19.08
CA PRO A 64 11.79 0.22 -18.43
C PRO A 64 11.97 0.01 -16.92
N LYS A 65 10.90 0.21 -16.17
CA LYS A 65 10.81 -0.17 -14.76
C LYS A 65 10.18 -1.55 -14.63
N TYR A 66 10.66 -2.32 -13.66
CA TYR A 66 10.23 -3.70 -13.45
C TYR A 66 9.32 -3.78 -12.22
N ILE A 67 8.05 -4.15 -12.43
CA ILE A 67 7.05 -4.21 -11.37
C ILE A 67 6.36 -5.57 -11.39
N GLU A 68 6.31 -6.23 -10.22
CA GLU A 68 5.49 -7.42 -10.00
C GLU A 68 4.23 -7.07 -9.19
N VAL A 69 3.16 -7.79 -9.50
CA VAL A 69 1.89 -7.73 -8.75
C VAL A 69 1.64 -9.10 -8.12
N LEU A 70 1.61 -9.16 -6.80
CA LEU A 70 1.26 -10.36 -6.04
C LEU A 70 -0.18 -10.22 -5.52
N LEU A 71 -1.12 -10.84 -6.23
CA LEU A 71 -2.55 -10.76 -5.90
C LEU A 71 -2.98 -12.04 -5.16
N PRO A 72 -3.21 -11.98 -3.83
CA PRO A 72 -3.64 -13.15 -3.09
C PRO A 72 -5.08 -13.52 -3.46
N TYR A 73 -5.29 -14.76 -3.87
CA TYR A 73 -6.60 -15.32 -4.16
C TYR A 73 -6.59 -16.84 -4.03
N THR A 74 -7.45 -17.37 -3.17
CA THR A 74 -7.65 -18.79 -3.00
C THR A 74 -8.93 -19.20 -3.74
N ALA A 75 -8.79 -19.99 -4.79
CA ALA A 75 -9.91 -20.32 -5.71
C ALA A 75 -11.01 -21.16 -5.07
N VAL A 76 -10.66 -22.02 -4.12
CA VAL A 76 -11.60 -22.91 -3.43
C VAL A 76 -11.34 -22.89 -1.93
N ASP A 77 -12.41 -23.01 -1.14
CA ASP A 77 -12.32 -23.15 0.31
C ASP A 77 -11.87 -24.59 0.72
N GLU A 78 -11.68 -24.82 2.01
CA GLU A 78 -11.28 -26.14 2.55
C GLU A 78 -12.31 -27.25 2.24
N LYS A 79 -13.53 -26.89 1.88
CA LYS A 79 -14.61 -27.83 1.53
C LYS A 79 -14.72 -28.03 0.02
N GLY A 80 -13.88 -27.35 -0.79
CA GLY A 80 -13.89 -27.43 -2.24
C GLY A 80 -14.93 -26.54 -2.92
N ASN A 81 -15.58 -25.60 -2.21
CA ASN A 81 -16.48 -24.65 -2.82
C ASN A 81 -15.68 -23.49 -3.44
N ALA A 82 -16.16 -22.96 -4.56
CA ALA A 82 -15.54 -21.79 -5.17
C ALA A 82 -15.65 -20.56 -4.25
N ASN A 83 -14.50 -19.89 -4.05
CA ASN A 83 -14.45 -18.62 -3.34
C ASN A 83 -14.87 -17.48 -4.26
N ASP A 84 -15.42 -16.42 -3.65
CA ASP A 84 -15.71 -15.17 -4.36
C ASP A 84 -14.42 -14.49 -4.80
N SER A 85 -14.31 -14.19 -6.08
CA SER A 85 -13.16 -13.53 -6.69
C SER A 85 -13.32 -12.01 -6.83
N THR A 86 -14.43 -11.46 -6.37
CA THR A 86 -14.77 -10.02 -6.55
C THR A 86 -13.67 -9.13 -6.00
N PHE A 87 -13.17 -9.42 -4.80
CA PHE A 87 -12.08 -8.64 -4.19
C PHE A 87 -10.83 -8.63 -5.08
N ALA A 88 -10.40 -9.79 -5.56
CA ALA A 88 -9.21 -9.91 -6.39
C ALA A 88 -9.37 -9.18 -7.74
N GLN A 89 -10.53 -9.34 -8.37
CA GLN A 89 -10.85 -8.67 -9.63
C GLN A 89 -10.86 -7.15 -9.48
N GLU A 90 -11.51 -6.63 -8.46
CA GLU A 90 -11.60 -5.19 -8.21
C GLU A 90 -10.25 -4.60 -7.81
N ALA A 91 -9.47 -5.29 -6.98
CA ALA A 91 -8.12 -4.88 -6.62
C ALA A 91 -7.23 -4.75 -7.85
N PHE A 92 -7.24 -5.76 -8.71
CA PHE A 92 -6.48 -5.72 -9.96
C PHE A 92 -6.98 -4.63 -10.90
N ARG A 93 -8.30 -4.43 -11.01
CA ARG A 93 -8.86 -3.33 -11.79
C ARG A 93 -8.35 -1.98 -11.32
N GLY A 94 -8.25 -1.75 -10.00
CA GLY A 94 -7.66 -0.55 -9.43
C GLY A 94 -6.20 -0.36 -9.83
N ILE A 95 -5.40 -1.42 -9.75
CA ILE A 95 -4.00 -1.42 -10.19
C ILE A 95 -3.91 -1.13 -11.69
N TRP A 96 -4.70 -1.83 -12.50
CA TRP A 96 -4.65 -1.73 -13.95
C TRP A 96 -5.09 -0.37 -14.48
N GLN A 97 -6.07 0.27 -13.87
CA GLN A 97 -6.47 1.64 -14.21
C GLN A 97 -5.31 2.64 -14.15
N VAL A 98 -4.32 2.37 -13.30
CA VAL A 98 -3.15 3.24 -13.14
C VAL A 98 -1.97 2.74 -13.97
N LEU A 99 -1.60 1.47 -13.84
CA LEU A 99 -0.38 0.92 -14.46
C LEU A 99 -0.59 0.41 -15.89
N GLY A 100 -1.81 0.10 -16.31
CA GLY A 100 -2.08 -0.54 -17.58
C GLY A 100 -1.48 0.19 -18.78
N SER A 101 -1.60 1.52 -18.82
CA SER A 101 -1.04 2.32 -19.91
C SER A 101 0.50 2.28 -19.96
N TYR A 102 1.17 2.10 -18.83
CA TYR A 102 2.63 2.01 -18.75
C TYR A 102 3.12 0.65 -19.25
N TYR A 103 2.41 -0.45 -18.92
CA TYR A 103 2.66 -1.77 -19.50
C TYR A 103 2.44 -1.76 -21.01
N GLN A 104 1.31 -1.19 -21.48
CA GLN A 104 1.00 -1.10 -22.92
C GLN A 104 2.03 -0.29 -23.71
N LYS A 105 2.62 0.73 -23.09
CA LYS A 105 3.70 1.53 -23.68
C LYS A 105 5.07 0.84 -23.57
N GLY A 106 5.21 -0.25 -22.84
CA GLY A 106 6.48 -0.95 -22.61
C GLY A 106 7.47 -0.14 -21.76
N VAL A 107 7.00 0.80 -20.94
CA VAL A 107 7.83 1.53 -19.97
C VAL A 107 7.77 0.89 -18.59
N VAL A 108 6.85 -0.06 -18.40
CA VAL A 108 6.79 -0.99 -17.26
C VAL A 108 6.72 -2.41 -17.82
N GLU A 109 7.45 -3.32 -17.19
CA GLU A 109 7.47 -4.75 -17.52
C GLU A 109 7.36 -5.57 -16.21
N SER A 110 6.78 -6.77 -16.27
CA SER A 110 6.89 -7.78 -15.22
C SER A 110 8.12 -8.63 -15.49
N PRO A 111 9.06 -8.76 -14.55
CA PRO A 111 10.20 -9.68 -14.72
C PRO A 111 9.78 -11.12 -15.03
N SER A 112 8.68 -11.56 -14.43
CA SER A 112 8.11 -12.90 -14.67
C SER A 112 7.33 -13.04 -15.99
N GLY A 113 7.07 -11.94 -16.69
CA GLY A 113 6.21 -11.93 -17.88
C GLY A 113 4.72 -12.15 -17.56
N THR A 114 4.29 -12.05 -16.31
CA THR A 114 2.87 -12.20 -15.92
C THR A 114 1.98 -11.11 -16.49
N LEU A 115 2.52 -9.92 -16.67
CA LEU A 115 1.87 -8.79 -17.32
C LEU A 115 2.76 -8.25 -18.42
N ASP A 116 2.16 -7.87 -19.54
CA ASP A 116 2.84 -7.32 -20.70
C ASP A 116 2.00 -6.24 -21.40
N GLY A 117 2.47 -5.74 -22.53
CA GLY A 117 1.79 -4.74 -23.34
C GLY A 117 0.45 -5.20 -23.97
N LYS A 118 0.11 -6.49 -23.91
CA LYS A 118 -1.14 -7.05 -24.41
C LYS A 118 -2.14 -7.33 -23.29
N SER A 119 -1.70 -7.28 -22.04
CA SER A 119 -2.55 -7.51 -20.88
C SER A 119 -3.66 -6.47 -20.79
N THR A 120 -4.76 -6.84 -20.13
CA THR A 120 -5.99 -6.06 -19.95
C THR A 120 -6.43 -6.05 -18.50
N GLU A 121 -7.44 -5.26 -18.15
CA GLU A 121 -8.02 -5.24 -16.80
C GLU A 121 -8.65 -6.58 -16.36
N ASN A 122 -8.86 -7.51 -17.29
CA ASN A 122 -9.45 -8.82 -17.02
C ASN A 122 -8.40 -9.90 -16.71
N ASP A 123 -7.11 -9.59 -16.86
CA ASP A 123 -6.02 -10.56 -16.69
C ASP A 123 -5.53 -10.72 -15.24
N TRP A 124 -6.42 -10.44 -14.28
CA TRP A 124 -6.13 -10.55 -12.85
C TRP A 124 -5.61 -11.94 -12.43
N GLN A 125 -6.07 -13.00 -13.11
CA GLN A 125 -5.65 -14.38 -12.82
C GLN A 125 -4.16 -14.62 -13.12
N ALA A 126 -3.57 -13.88 -14.06
CA ALA A 126 -2.15 -14.01 -14.38
C ALA A 126 -1.24 -13.64 -13.20
N VAL A 127 -1.69 -12.73 -12.34
CA VAL A 127 -0.96 -12.26 -11.16
C VAL A 127 -1.48 -12.86 -9.85
N ALA A 128 -2.62 -13.58 -9.88
CA ALA A 128 -3.21 -14.22 -8.72
C ALA A 128 -2.44 -15.48 -8.31
N TYR A 129 -2.44 -15.78 -7.01
CA TYR A 129 -1.89 -17.00 -6.45
C TYR A 129 -2.61 -17.40 -5.16
N ASP A 130 -2.56 -18.68 -4.83
CA ASP A 130 -3.16 -19.22 -3.60
C ASP A 130 -2.28 -18.86 -2.39
N ALA A 131 -2.70 -17.85 -1.64
CA ALA A 131 -2.02 -17.37 -0.44
C ALA A 131 -2.44 -18.11 0.85
N ALA A 132 -3.35 -19.09 0.79
CA ALA A 132 -3.84 -19.81 1.97
C ALA A 132 -2.79 -20.75 2.57
N LYS A 133 -1.80 -21.16 1.78
CA LYS A 133 -0.76 -22.10 2.23
C LYS A 133 0.46 -21.31 2.73
N GLU A 134 0.95 -21.69 3.90
CA GLU A 134 2.20 -21.14 4.45
C GLU A 134 3.35 -21.27 3.44
N GLY A 135 4.12 -20.20 3.28
CA GLY A 135 5.25 -20.11 2.36
C GLY A 135 4.87 -20.08 0.87
N SER A 136 3.59 -19.91 0.52
CA SER A 136 3.18 -19.80 -0.88
C SER A 136 3.63 -18.49 -1.52
N THR A 137 3.63 -17.40 -0.78
CA THR A 137 4.12 -16.10 -1.25
C THR A 137 5.60 -16.18 -1.61
N ALA A 138 6.43 -16.75 -0.71
CA ALA A 138 7.86 -16.95 -0.94
C ALA A 138 8.09 -17.77 -2.22
N LYS A 139 7.44 -18.92 -2.37
CA LYS A 139 7.57 -19.78 -3.56
C LYS A 139 7.15 -19.08 -4.85
N VAL A 140 6.10 -18.27 -4.81
CA VAL A 140 5.65 -17.53 -6.00
C VAL A 140 6.63 -16.44 -6.34
N LEU A 141 7.16 -15.72 -5.36
CA LEU A 141 8.14 -14.67 -5.59
C LEU A 141 9.46 -15.24 -6.11
N ASP A 142 9.98 -16.33 -5.48
CA ASP A 142 11.17 -17.04 -5.96
C ASP A 142 11.02 -17.45 -7.43
N LYS A 143 9.89 -18.07 -7.79
CA LYS A 143 9.61 -18.44 -9.18
C LYS A 143 9.57 -17.24 -10.13
N ARG A 144 8.98 -16.11 -9.71
CA ARG A 144 8.84 -14.91 -10.55
C ARG A 144 10.14 -14.14 -10.72
N LEU A 145 11.02 -14.22 -9.73
CA LEU A 145 12.35 -13.62 -9.75
C LEU A 145 13.46 -14.63 -10.04
N ALA A 146 13.09 -15.86 -10.46
CA ALA A 146 14.05 -16.90 -10.83
C ALA A 146 15.03 -16.38 -11.87
N LYS A 147 16.31 -16.65 -11.64
CA LYS A 147 17.37 -16.31 -12.60
C LYS A 147 17.18 -17.11 -13.88
N THR A 148 17.39 -16.46 -15.02
CA THR A 148 17.47 -17.15 -16.30
C THR A 148 18.76 -17.99 -16.33
N ASP A 149 18.72 -19.17 -16.95
CA ASP A 149 19.88 -20.06 -17.06
C ASP A 149 21.13 -19.29 -17.54
N GLY A 150 22.19 -19.37 -16.75
CA GLY A 150 23.46 -18.71 -17.02
C GLY A 150 23.61 -17.28 -16.43
N GLN A 151 22.58 -16.72 -15.79
CA GLN A 151 22.71 -15.46 -15.06
C GLN A 151 23.36 -15.67 -13.69
N SER A 152 24.42 -14.89 -13.43
CA SER A 152 25.05 -14.82 -12.10
C SER A 152 24.42 -13.77 -11.18
N THR A 153 23.65 -12.84 -11.75
CA THR A 153 23.08 -11.67 -11.10
C THR A 153 21.62 -11.88 -10.70
N LEU A 154 21.14 -11.13 -9.71
CA LEU A 154 19.74 -11.13 -9.31
C LEU A 154 18.85 -10.53 -10.41
N THR A 155 17.63 -11.01 -10.50
CA THR A 155 16.64 -10.43 -11.41
C THR A 155 16.29 -9.02 -10.96
N ARG A 156 16.40 -8.04 -11.87
CA ARG A 156 16.06 -6.65 -11.55
C ARG A 156 14.57 -6.52 -11.29
N ILE A 157 14.26 -5.85 -10.17
CA ILE A 157 12.90 -5.52 -9.74
C ILE A 157 12.90 -4.14 -9.10
N ASP A 158 12.04 -3.23 -9.57
CA ASP A 158 11.93 -1.86 -9.05
C ASP A 158 10.76 -1.72 -8.07
N GLY A 159 9.71 -2.55 -8.20
CA GLY A 159 8.56 -2.49 -7.32
C GLY A 159 7.75 -3.77 -7.23
N ILE A 160 7.13 -4.00 -6.06
CA ILE A 160 6.24 -5.15 -5.80
C ILE A 160 4.97 -4.64 -5.12
N ILE A 161 3.81 -4.89 -5.74
CA ILE A 161 2.50 -4.60 -5.18
C ILE A 161 1.97 -5.87 -4.51
N THR A 162 1.73 -5.82 -3.18
CA THR A 162 1.39 -7.03 -2.39
C THR A 162 -0.04 -7.06 -1.86
N MET A 163 -0.81 -6.02 -2.03
CA MET A 163 -2.19 -5.84 -1.58
C MET A 163 -2.40 -5.72 -0.06
N ASN A 164 -1.57 -6.32 0.80
CA ASN A 164 -1.67 -6.20 2.25
C ASN A 164 -0.31 -6.39 2.95
N ASP A 165 -0.24 -5.98 4.22
CA ASP A 165 0.99 -5.98 5.00
C ASP A 165 1.46 -7.40 5.39
N TYR A 166 0.55 -8.36 5.50
CA TYR A 166 0.94 -9.75 5.74
C TYR A 166 1.78 -10.29 4.57
N ILE A 167 1.27 -10.12 3.35
CA ILE A 167 2.00 -10.51 2.13
C ILE A 167 3.30 -9.71 2.00
N ALA A 168 3.28 -8.41 2.31
CA ALA A 168 4.48 -7.58 2.30
C ALA A 168 5.58 -8.13 3.22
N SER A 169 5.24 -8.61 4.42
CA SER A 169 6.19 -9.25 5.35
C SER A 169 6.82 -10.50 4.76
N GLU A 170 6.03 -11.36 4.11
CA GLU A 170 6.54 -12.57 3.45
C GLU A 170 7.45 -12.21 2.26
N VAL A 171 7.08 -11.18 1.48
CA VAL A 171 7.90 -10.68 0.37
C VAL A 171 9.23 -10.11 0.86
N VAL A 172 9.21 -9.31 1.94
CA VAL A 172 10.44 -8.76 2.54
C VAL A 172 11.38 -9.87 2.96
N LYS A 173 10.87 -10.90 3.63
CA LYS A 173 11.68 -12.05 4.05
C LYS A 173 12.27 -12.78 2.85
N GLU A 174 11.46 -13.06 1.84
CA GLU A 174 11.92 -13.78 0.65
C GLU A 174 12.97 -12.99 -0.14
N LEU A 175 12.84 -11.67 -0.25
CA LEU A 175 13.85 -10.82 -0.89
C LEU A 175 15.20 -10.89 -0.14
N ASP A 176 15.18 -10.89 1.20
CA ASP A 176 16.40 -11.09 2.00
C ASP A 176 17.00 -12.48 1.74
N ASP A 177 16.18 -13.55 1.72
CA ASP A 177 16.62 -14.92 1.46
C ASP A 177 17.19 -15.10 0.03
N LEU A 178 16.65 -14.39 -0.96
CA LEU A 178 17.16 -14.34 -2.33
C LEU A 178 18.44 -13.51 -2.49
N GLY A 179 18.80 -12.73 -1.47
CA GLY A 179 20.06 -11.96 -1.44
C GLY A 179 19.93 -10.52 -1.99
N TYR A 180 18.70 -9.98 -2.11
CA TYR A 180 18.52 -8.55 -2.37
C TYR A 180 18.98 -7.74 -1.17
N THR A 181 19.69 -6.65 -1.42
CA THR A 181 20.26 -5.79 -0.38
C THR A 181 19.80 -4.34 -0.55
N GLY A 182 19.93 -3.53 0.49
CA GLY A 182 19.61 -2.12 0.46
C GLY A 182 18.28 -1.79 1.14
N SER A 183 17.74 -0.62 0.85
CA SER A 183 16.54 -0.06 1.47
C SER A 183 15.84 0.90 0.51
N ALA A 184 14.53 0.89 0.54
CA ALA A 184 13.67 1.84 -0.17
C ALA A 184 13.07 2.91 0.77
N ALA A 185 13.67 3.15 1.94
CA ALA A 185 13.18 4.12 2.91
C ALA A 185 13.13 5.53 2.33
N ASP A 186 12.01 6.22 2.56
CA ASP A 186 11.96 7.66 2.36
C ASP A 186 12.66 8.35 3.53
N ILE A 187 13.57 9.27 3.24
CA ILE A 187 14.22 10.06 4.30
C ILE A 187 13.16 10.98 4.91
N ASN A 188 12.92 10.84 6.21
CA ASN A 188 12.11 11.80 6.96
C ASN A 188 13.02 12.82 7.63
N PRO A 189 13.03 14.09 7.18
CA PRO A 189 13.85 15.13 7.81
C PRO A 189 13.42 15.42 9.26
N GLN A 190 12.24 14.96 9.71
CA GLN A 190 11.76 15.13 11.08
C GLN A 190 12.16 13.97 12.01
N ILE A 191 12.64 12.87 11.46
CA ILE A 191 13.17 11.70 12.20
C ILE A 191 14.67 11.57 11.89
N THR A 192 15.38 12.68 11.85
CA THR A 192 16.85 12.61 11.85
C THR A 192 17.34 12.16 13.23
N ILE A 193 18.37 11.35 13.23
CA ILE A 193 19.02 10.83 14.45
C ILE A 193 19.34 11.95 15.48
N SER A 194 19.59 13.17 15.01
CA SER A 194 19.79 14.34 15.87
C SER A 194 18.52 14.79 16.62
N GLY A 195 17.32 14.55 16.09
CA GLY A 195 16.07 14.84 16.79
C GLY A 195 15.75 13.81 17.88
N ILE A 196 16.27 12.58 17.75
CA ILE A 196 16.11 11.50 18.72
C ILE A 196 17.09 11.68 19.88
N VAL A 197 18.33 12.12 19.60
CA VAL A 197 19.38 12.34 20.63
C VAL A 197 19.04 13.48 21.57
N GLY A 198 18.24 14.49 21.14
CA GLY A 198 17.82 15.62 21.98
C GLY A 198 16.85 15.26 23.10
N ASN A 199 16.12 14.14 23.01
CA ASN A 199 15.11 13.73 24.00
C ASN A 199 15.51 12.52 24.83
N ILE A 200 16.68 11.90 24.61
CA ILE A 200 17.19 10.75 25.40
C ILE A 200 18.47 11.16 26.11
N THR A 201 18.39 12.19 26.93
CA THR A 201 19.41 12.42 27.95
C THR A 201 19.16 11.47 29.11
N GLY A 202 19.73 10.27 29.07
CA GLY A 202 19.73 9.45 30.28
C GLY A 202 20.06 7.98 30.21
N LYS A 203 20.28 7.32 29.08
CA LYS A 203 20.83 5.94 29.12
C LYS A 203 21.76 5.65 27.95
N LYS A 204 22.94 5.24 28.34
CA LYS A 204 24.02 4.72 27.50
C LYS A 204 23.61 3.41 26.83
N ASP A 205 24.24 3.17 25.68
CA ASP A 205 24.30 1.94 24.92
C ASP A 205 23.02 1.55 24.15
N LEU A 206 22.85 2.24 23.03
CA LEU A 206 22.30 1.64 21.83
C LEU A 206 23.37 1.74 20.75
N SER A 207 24.32 0.83 20.75
CA SER A 207 25.08 0.51 19.55
C SER A 207 24.13 -0.22 18.61
N ARG A 208 23.32 0.55 17.86
CA ARG A 208 22.63 0.05 16.69
C ARG A 208 23.67 -0.02 15.59
N ASP A 209 23.73 -1.16 14.92
CA ASP A 209 24.32 -1.21 13.60
C ASP A 209 23.69 -0.08 12.79
N ALA A 210 24.53 0.76 12.20
CA ALA A 210 24.07 1.93 11.47
C ALA A 210 22.97 1.49 10.48
N VAL A 211 21.83 2.19 10.50
CA VAL A 211 20.83 2.03 9.45
C VAL A 211 21.58 2.23 8.13
N PRO A 212 21.59 1.25 7.23
CA PRO A 212 22.27 1.41 5.95
C PRO A 212 21.81 2.71 5.31
N ASP A 213 22.76 3.51 4.80
CA ASP A 213 22.41 4.73 4.09
C ASP A 213 21.37 4.38 3.01
N PRO A 214 20.28 5.14 2.90
CA PRO A 214 19.27 4.89 1.89
C PRO A 214 19.95 4.88 0.53
N ILE A 215 19.83 3.78 -0.21
CA ILE A 215 20.34 3.71 -1.58
C ILE A 215 19.65 4.81 -2.34
N LYS A 216 20.42 5.77 -2.83
CA LYS A 216 19.90 6.83 -3.68
C LYS A 216 19.22 6.17 -4.86
N SER A 217 17.93 6.44 -5.02
CA SER A 217 17.26 6.11 -6.28
C SER A 217 18.09 6.72 -7.43
N PRO A 218 18.33 6.02 -8.54
CA PRO A 218 19.12 6.55 -9.66
C PRO A 218 18.66 7.94 -10.17
N GLU A 219 17.50 8.38 -9.71
CA GLU A 219 16.88 9.66 -10.09
C GLU A 219 17.15 10.81 -9.11
N ASN A 220 17.82 10.59 -7.98
CA ASN A 220 18.15 11.66 -7.02
C ASN A 220 19.43 12.44 -7.39
N ASP A 221 20.14 12.08 -8.46
CA ASP A 221 21.37 12.76 -8.90
C ASP A 221 21.14 14.10 -9.63
N ASN A 222 19.89 14.58 -9.70
CA ASN A 222 19.54 15.89 -10.27
C ASN A 222 19.11 16.93 -9.24
N ALA A 223 19.51 16.84 -7.99
CA ALA A 223 19.46 17.96 -7.07
C ALA A 223 20.72 18.81 -7.26
N ASN A 224 20.56 19.84 -8.06
CA ASN A 224 21.49 20.90 -8.37
C ASN A 224 22.13 21.45 -7.08
N ASP A 225 23.39 21.15 -6.82
CA ASP A 225 24.23 21.93 -5.92
C ASP A 225 25.33 22.57 -6.74
N SER A 226 25.13 23.87 -7.00
CA SER A 226 26.09 24.73 -7.68
C SER A 226 27.11 25.23 -6.67
N SER A 227 28.28 24.59 -6.60
CA SER A 227 29.50 25.31 -6.21
C SER A 227 30.70 24.68 -6.89
N SER A 228 31.33 25.52 -7.64
CA SER A 228 32.52 25.41 -8.46
C SER A 228 33.73 24.75 -7.79
N SER A 229 34.40 23.86 -8.54
CA SER A 229 35.84 24.03 -8.87
C SER A 229 36.28 22.94 -9.85
N ASP A 230 37.01 23.39 -10.85
CA ASP A 230 37.62 22.65 -11.94
C ASP A 230 38.50 21.49 -11.43
N ASP A 231 38.42 20.31 -12.08
CA ASP A 231 39.55 19.66 -12.72
C ASP A 231 39.09 18.39 -13.48
N ASP A 232 39.64 18.28 -14.66
CA ASP A 232 39.44 17.24 -15.65
C ASP A 232 39.70 15.80 -15.14
N ALA A 233 38.78 14.88 -15.39
CA ALA A 233 39.09 13.52 -15.84
C ALA A 233 37.80 12.84 -16.31
N ASP A 234 37.69 12.59 -17.59
CA ASP A 234 36.80 11.61 -18.20
C ASP A 234 37.05 10.24 -17.55
N GLU A 235 36.09 9.79 -16.73
CA GLU A 235 35.85 8.38 -16.49
C GLU A 235 34.36 8.12 -16.58
N ASP A 236 34.01 7.54 -17.73
CA ASP A 236 32.75 6.87 -18.02
C ASP A 236 32.60 5.67 -17.04
N THR A 237 32.16 5.98 -15.80
CA THR A 237 31.77 4.97 -14.84
C THR A 237 30.32 4.57 -15.11
N SER A 238 30.20 3.67 -16.10
CA SER A 238 29.06 2.75 -16.13
C SER A 238 28.95 2.11 -14.73
N ALA A 239 27.93 2.54 -13.92
CA ALA A 239 27.59 1.82 -12.71
C ALA A 239 27.47 0.34 -13.06
N SER A 240 28.29 -0.49 -12.42
CA SER A 240 28.40 -1.90 -12.80
C SER A 240 27.02 -2.55 -12.65
N ASP A 241 26.65 -3.44 -13.56
CA ASP A 241 25.39 -4.19 -13.48
C ASP A 241 25.19 -4.86 -12.11
N LYS A 242 26.27 -5.15 -11.38
CA LYS A 242 26.25 -5.69 -10.02
C LYS A 242 25.59 -4.79 -8.98
N ASP A 243 25.73 -3.46 -9.08
CA ASP A 243 25.11 -2.52 -8.13
C ASP A 243 23.61 -2.34 -8.41
N ARG A 244 23.18 -2.55 -9.66
CA ARG A 244 21.76 -2.53 -10.03
C ARG A 244 21.03 -3.78 -9.59
N ASP A 245 21.69 -4.94 -9.65
CA ASP A 245 21.08 -6.24 -9.34
C ASP A 245 20.85 -6.48 -7.84
N SER A 246 21.48 -5.68 -6.96
CA SER A 246 21.32 -5.75 -5.51
C SER A 246 20.35 -4.71 -4.94
N GLN A 247 19.68 -3.91 -5.77
CA GLN A 247 18.81 -2.84 -5.33
C GLN A 247 17.51 -3.40 -4.72
N TRP A 248 17.15 -2.89 -3.54
CA TRP A 248 15.91 -3.26 -2.86
C TRP A 248 14.69 -2.62 -3.54
N PRO A 249 13.65 -3.39 -3.90
CA PRO A 249 12.47 -2.83 -4.56
C PRO A 249 11.55 -2.06 -3.62
N LEU A 250 10.67 -1.24 -4.19
CA LEU A 250 9.55 -0.63 -3.47
C LEU A 250 8.50 -1.70 -3.16
N VAL A 251 8.39 -2.14 -1.91
CA VAL A 251 7.34 -3.08 -1.47
C VAL A 251 6.17 -2.29 -0.89
N THR A 252 4.98 -2.42 -1.48
CA THR A 252 3.77 -1.78 -0.97
C THR A 252 2.95 -2.75 -0.12
N GLY A 253 2.03 -2.23 0.69
CA GLY A 253 1.10 -3.02 1.49
C GLY A 253 -0.17 -2.25 1.84
N TYR A 254 -1.00 -2.84 2.68
CA TYR A 254 -2.22 -2.24 3.22
C TYR A 254 -2.54 -2.85 4.58
N GLY A 255 -3.00 -2.03 5.51
CA GLY A 255 -3.46 -2.42 6.84
C GLY A 255 -2.78 -1.66 7.98
N ALA A 256 -1.57 -1.15 7.78
CA ALA A 256 -0.75 -0.48 8.78
C ALA A 256 -0.63 -1.32 10.07
N TYR A 257 -0.23 -2.59 9.89
CA TYR A 257 -0.04 -3.48 11.03
C TYR A 257 1.18 -3.06 11.84
N VAL A 258 1.04 -3.00 13.16
CA VAL A 258 2.12 -2.58 14.08
C VAL A 258 3.38 -3.41 13.85
N SER A 259 3.25 -4.71 13.57
CA SER A 259 4.38 -5.61 13.27
C SER A 259 5.17 -5.21 12.01
N ASN A 260 4.57 -4.48 11.07
CA ASN A 260 5.20 -4.05 9.82
C ASN A 260 5.87 -2.68 9.93
N ILE A 261 5.52 -1.89 10.95
CA ILE A 261 6.02 -0.52 11.07
C ILE A 261 7.55 -0.44 11.14
N PRO A 262 8.27 -1.32 11.88
CA PRO A 262 9.73 -1.34 11.83
C PRO A 262 10.29 -1.58 10.41
N SER A 263 9.62 -2.41 9.61
CA SER A 263 10.01 -2.64 8.21
C SER A 263 9.77 -1.42 7.32
N ILE A 264 8.76 -0.60 7.63
CA ILE A 264 8.54 0.67 6.93
C ILE A 264 9.61 1.70 7.32
N VAL A 265 9.96 1.76 8.61
CA VAL A 265 11.00 2.67 9.12
C VAL A 265 12.36 2.39 8.48
N ASN A 266 12.74 1.12 8.36
CA ASN A 266 14.01 0.71 7.77
C ASN A 266 13.96 0.58 6.23
N GLY A 267 12.80 0.81 5.62
CA GLY A 267 12.61 0.79 4.17
C GLY A 267 12.58 -0.59 3.51
N LYS A 268 12.49 -1.66 4.28
CA LYS A 268 12.30 -3.01 3.74
C LYS A 268 10.88 -3.15 3.15
N GLN A 269 9.87 -2.62 3.82
CA GLN A 269 8.58 -2.31 3.23
C GLN A 269 8.52 -0.80 2.98
N TRP A 270 8.30 -0.37 1.76
CA TRP A 270 8.32 1.06 1.43
C TRP A 270 7.12 1.81 1.99
N MET A 271 5.91 1.26 1.84
CA MET A 271 4.69 1.92 2.29
C MET A 271 3.58 0.95 2.65
N THR A 272 2.61 1.44 3.42
CA THR A 272 1.32 0.77 3.66
C THR A 272 0.16 1.72 3.42
N GLY A 273 -0.96 1.21 2.91
CA GLY A 273 -2.24 1.91 2.89
C GLY A 273 -2.93 1.79 4.25
N MET A 274 -3.62 2.85 4.69
CA MET A 274 -4.25 2.90 6.00
C MET A 274 -5.60 3.63 5.95
N GLU A 275 -6.62 3.06 6.61
CA GLU A 275 -7.85 3.77 6.93
C GLU A 275 -7.62 4.73 8.10
N ASP A 276 -8.00 6.00 7.97
CA ASP A 276 -7.96 6.96 9.08
C ASP A 276 -9.10 6.69 10.07
N ARG A 277 -8.92 5.66 10.88
CA ARG A 277 -9.95 5.17 11.81
C ARG A 277 -10.32 6.17 12.88
N GLN A 278 -9.40 7.06 13.28
CA GLN A 278 -9.68 8.10 14.29
C GLN A 278 -10.60 9.17 13.70
N THR A 279 -10.32 9.63 12.48
CA THR A 279 -11.19 10.57 11.79
C THR A 279 -12.56 9.93 11.51
N ILE A 280 -12.59 8.70 11.01
CA ILE A 280 -13.85 7.96 10.81
C ILE A 280 -14.65 7.83 12.11
N ALA A 281 -14.02 7.45 13.23
CA ALA A 281 -14.69 7.33 14.52
C ALA A 281 -15.23 8.68 15.03
N THR A 282 -14.48 9.75 14.83
CA THR A 282 -14.91 11.12 15.17
C THR A 282 -16.14 11.52 14.35
N ASP A 283 -16.12 11.23 13.05
CA ASP A 283 -17.26 11.52 12.17
C ASP A 283 -18.50 10.71 12.51
N ILE A 284 -18.33 9.43 12.86
CA ILE A 284 -19.44 8.60 13.35
C ILE A 284 -20.04 9.23 14.61
N ALA A 285 -19.22 9.62 15.58
CA ALA A 285 -19.69 10.23 16.82
C ALA A 285 -20.44 11.55 16.56
N GLN A 286 -19.92 12.40 15.66
CA GLN A 286 -20.58 13.64 15.25
C GLN A 286 -21.91 13.37 14.53
N ALA A 287 -21.94 12.39 13.62
CA ALA A 287 -23.16 12.01 12.93
C ALA A 287 -24.23 11.51 13.89
N CYS A 288 -23.86 10.65 14.85
CA CYS A 288 -24.77 10.17 15.89
C CYS A 288 -25.30 11.32 16.76
N ALA A 289 -24.43 12.26 17.17
CA ALA A 289 -24.83 13.42 17.95
C ALA A 289 -25.82 14.31 17.19
N LYS A 290 -25.62 14.52 15.89
CA LYS A 290 -26.55 15.27 15.03
C LYS A 290 -27.89 14.56 14.87
N LEU A 291 -27.87 13.26 14.58
CA LEU A 291 -29.09 12.46 14.46
C LEU A 291 -29.94 12.52 15.73
N ASN A 292 -29.31 12.41 16.91
CA ASN A 292 -30.01 12.51 18.19
C ASN A 292 -30.61 13.91 18.50
N LYS A 293 -30.20 14.92 17.73
CA LYS A 293 -30.76 16.29 17.81
C LYS A 293 -31.67 16.63 16.64
N ASP A 294 -32.01 15.66 15.81
CA ASP A 294 -32.76 15.84 14.57
C ASP A 294 -32.09 16.85 13.60
N GLU A 295 -30.75 16.98 13.66
CA GLU A 295 -29.98 17.83 12.78
C GLU A 295 -29.59 17.11 11.48
N ALA A 296 -29.56 17.86 10.37
CA ALA A 296 -29.18 17.32 9.08
C ALA A 296 -27.67 16.97 9.00
N LEU A 297 -27.34 15.82 8.44
CA LEU A 297 -25.97 15.33 8.28
C LEU A 297 -25.19 15.99 7.13
N ASN A 298 -25.88 16.61 6.16
CA ASN A 298 -25.26 17.20 4.97
C ASN A 298 -24.35 18.41 5.27
N SER A 299 -24.36 18.92 6.49
CA SER A 299 -23.42 19.95 6.94
C SER A 299 -22.02 19.42 7.32
N MET A 300 -21.84 18.09 7.42
CA MET A 300 -20.56 17.47 7.74
C MET A 300 -19.71 17.32 6.47
N PRO A 301 -18.42 17.75 6.51
CA PRO A 301 -17.53 17.70 5.32
C PRO A 301 -17.29 16.29 4.80
N SER A 302 -17.27 15.29 5.67
CA SER A 302 -17.06 13.86 5.34
C SER A 302 -18.28 13.17 4.75
N ILE A 303 -19.45 13.82 4.75
CA ILE A 303 -20.68 13.20 4.26
C ILE A 303 -20.92 13.52 2.79
N ARG A 304 -21.16 12.46 2.01
CA ARG A 304 -21.65 12.51 0.65
C ARG A 304 -22.83 11.56 0.51
N ASN A 305 -23.80 11.92 -0.34
CA ASN A 305 -24.89 11.00 -0.67
C ASN A 305 -24.41 9.93 -1.65
N SER A 306 -24.64 8.68 -1.32
CA SER A 306 -24.30 7.54 -2.19
C SER A 306 -25.47 6.58 -2.35
N GLU A 307 -25.32 5.61 -3.22
CA GLU A 307 -26.21 4.45 -3.31
C GLU A 307 -25.65 3.34 -2.44
N VAL A 308 -26.45 2.81 -1.52
CA VAL A 308 -26.08 1.80 -0.55
C VAL A 308 -27.15 0.71 -0.51
N GLY A 309 -26.79 -0.54 -0.80
CA GLY A 309 -27.74 -1.67 -0.85
C GLY A 309 -28.92 -1.41 -1.77
N GLY A 310 -28.68 -0.84 -2.97
CA GLY A 310 -29.72 -0.49 -3.93
C GLY A 310 -30.57 0.75 -3.57
N VAL A 311 -30.30 1.40 -2.44
CA VAL A 311 -31.02 2.59 -1.98
C VAL A 311 -30.21 3.85 -2.25
N LYS A 312 -30.79 4.80 -2.99
CA LYS A 312 -30.14 6.05 -3.38
C LYS A 312 -30.19 7.11 -2.27
N LYS A 313 -29.27 8.06 -2.34
CA LYS A 313 -29.20 9.25 -1.47
C LYS A 313 -29.07 8.91 0.02
N ILE A 314 -28.25 7.91 0.34
CA ILE A 314 -27.89 7.59 1.71
C ILE A 314 -26.73 8.49 2.13
N PRO A 315 -26.87 9.25 3.25
CA PRO A 315 -25.74 9.99 3.84
C PRO A 315 -24.61 9.01 4.15
N THR A 316 -23.45 9.19 3.54
CA THR A 316 -22.33 8.25 3.63
C THR A 316 -21.09 8.98 4.12
N ILE A 317 -20.54 8.52 5.24
CA ILE A 317 -19.23 8.91 5.77
C ILE A 317 -18.19 8.12 4.99
N SER A 318 -17.22 8.80 4.39
CA SER A 318 -16.13 8.17 3.67
C SER A 318 -14.90 9.07 3.75
N GLU A 319 -13.83 8.56 4.34
CA GLU A 319 -12.55 9.24 4.42
C GLU A 319 -11.57 8.69 3.37
N PRO A 320 -10.65 9.52 2.85
CA PRO A 320 -9.63 9.07 1.92
C PRO A 320 -8.70 8.05 2.56
N LEU A 321 -8.30 7.04 1.79
CA LEU A 321 -7.26 6.11 2.19
C LEU A 321 -5.90 6.84 2.25
N LEU A 322 -5.19 6.66 3.33
CA LEU A 322 -3.87 7.27 3.55
C LEU A 322 -2.76 6.33 3.06
N ALA A 323 -1.71 6.89 2.48
CA ALA A 323 -0.46 6.18 2.23
C ALA A 323 0.56 6.58 3.28
N VAL A 324 1.08 5.61 4.03
CA VAL A 324 2.07 5.79 5.08
C VAL A 324 3.39 5.19 4.65
N SER A 325 4.46 5.98 4.67
CA SER A 325 5.84 5.57 4.46
C SER A 325 6.72 6.15 5.58
N ALA A 326 8.00 5.81 5.62
CA ALA A 326 8.93 6.41 6.58
C ALA A 326 8.87 7.95 6.55
N GLY A 327 8.66 8.55 5.37
CA GLY A 327 8.63 10.00 5.17
C GLY A 327 7.51 10.74 5.92
N ASN A 328 6.37 10.10 6.16
CA ASN A 328 5.23 10.72 6.84
C ASN A 328 4.72 9.92 8.06
N LEU A 329 5.44 8.88 8.47
CA LEU A 329 5.04 7.98 9.56
C LEU A 329 4.76 8.73 10.86
N LYS A 330 5.60 9.72 11.20
CA LYS A 330 5.41 10.51 12.41
C LYS A 330 4.06 11.24 12.42
N SER A 331 3.76 12.00 11.37
CA SER A 331 2.52 12.77 11.27
C SER A 331 1.29 11.89 11.05
N ALA A 332 1.43 10.73 10.40
CA ALA A 332 0.33 9.84 10.09
C ALA A 332 -0.03 8.88 11.24
N LEU A 333 0.94 8.44 12.04
CA LEU A 333 0.74 7.37 13.03
C LEU A 333 1.13 7.77 14.45
N ILE A 334 2.26 8.50 14.65
CA ILE A 334 2.77 8.79 16.00
C ILE A 334 2.05 10.00 16.58
N ASP A 335 2.03 11.13 15.88
CA ASP A 335 1.42 12.36 16.38
C ASP A 335 -0.10 12.20 16.66
N PRO A 336 -0.88 11.47 15.83
CA PRO A 336 -2.27 11.16 16.15
C PRO A 336 -2.45 10.12 17.26
N GLY A 337 -1.37 9.44 17.69
CA GLY A 337 -1.41 8.46 18.77
C GLY A 337 -1.89 7.06 18.36
N TYR A 338 -1.79 6.70 17.07
CA TYR A 338 -2.05 5.33 16.63
C TYR A 338 -1.02 4.34 17.17
N ILE A 339 0.25 4.76 17.22
CA ILE A 339 1.39 3.99 17.72
C ILE A 339 2.32 4.89 18.55
N SER A 340 3.14 4.27 19.41
CA SER A 340 4.26 4.92 20.07
C SER A 340 5.53 4.88 19.22
N LEU A 341 6.55 5.66 19.60
CA LEU A 341 7.89 5.57 19.01
C LEU A 341 8.47 4.17 19.18
N ALA A 342 8.26 3.54 20.32
CA ALA A 342 8.74 2.19 20.61
C ALA A 342 8.12 1.14 19.66
N ASP A 343 6.82 1.28 19.30
CA ASP A 343 6.17 0.40 18.33
C ASP A 343 6.78 0.55 16.92
N ALA A 344 7.29 1.74 16.61
CA ALA A 344 7.99 2.00 15.36
C ALA A 344 9.46 1.52 15.37
N GLY A 345 9.95 1.04 16.50
CA GLY A 345 11.35 0.66 16.66
C GLY A 345 12.31 1.85 16.73
N LEU A 346 11.81 3.03 17.14
CA LEU A 346 12.52 4.30 17.26
C LEU A 346 12.81 4.66 18.72
#